data_f7dd77040f2bc689ca2753be91ca471f
#
_entry.id   f7dd77040f2bc689ca2753be91ca471f
#
_cell.length_a   1.000
_cell.length_b   1.000
_cell.length_c   1.000
_cell.angle_alpha   90.00
_cell.angle_beta   90.00
_cell.angle_gamma   90.00
#
_symmetry.space_group_name_H-M   'P 1'
#
loop_
_entity.id
_entity.type
_entity.pdbx_description
1 polymer ?
#
loop_
_entity_poly.entity_id
_entity_poly.type
_entity_poly.pdbx_seq_one_letter_code
_entity_poly.pdbx_strand_id
1 'polypeptide(L)'
;MRLLSCITDKREIPVFKKLGVDEVYFAVDDIPSYANTGAIGMAAQACEIIRAAHTHKLKVFLAANGREVRLGDFDREVLIRKIKAVAAAGIDGVIVSNPGLFRIFAGEKLAAPLHLSSVQPCFNSGTAKFFVENFGVSRIILPNQLAAGEAGGILKYSRSAGVETEIFFYKFFGCPYINGICYLHRPRYHTAAGPQEEGALCRMGAGGSLAKVSPARVFRRDAAEIARTAARLSLRVSRGGSPRMLNAAGFFDYCLAGVDCVKYGTRTDDTATKVANIKKIRTTMELFRKLAGRFAPDEARRRFVEAAGG
;
A
#
# COMPACT_ATOMS: atom_id res chain seq x y z
N MET A 1 -11.27 -12.40 -6.38
CA MET A 1 -10.65 -11.53 -5.34
C MET A 1 -9.55 -12.31 -4.64
N ARG A 2 -8.31 -11.79 -4.64
CA ARG A 2 -7.09 -12.38 -4.07
C ARG A 2 -6.73 -11.71 -2.76
N LEU A 3 -5.96 -12.39 -1.93
CA LEU A 3 -5.40 -11.86 -0.70
C LEU A 3 -3.89 -11.65 -0.86
N LEU A 4 -3.43 -10.42 -0.64
CA LEU A 4 -2.02 -10.04 -0.65
C LEU A 4 -1.57 -9.66 0.75
N SER A 5 -0.40 -10.13 1.17
CA SER A 5 0.23 -9.78 2.45
C SER A 5 1.66 -9.29 2.28
N CYS A 6 2.07 -8.40 3.18
CA CYS A 6 3.49 -8.07 3.30
C CYS A 6 4.25 -9.19 4.00
N ILE A 7 5.50 -9.39 3.57
CA ILE A 7 6.47 -10.21 4.29
C ILE A 7 7.64 -9.37 4.75
N THR A 8 8.17 -9.69 5.92
CA THR A 8 9.38 -9.11 6.51
C THR A 8 10.43 -10.17 6.85
N ASP A 9 10.06 -11.44 6.64
CA ASP A 9 10.94 -12.60 6.78
C ASP A 9 10.51 -13.66 5.76
N LYS A 10 11.47 -14.30 5.08
CA LYS A 10 11.18 -15.38 4.13
C LYS A 10 10.46 -16.58 4.76
N ARG A 11 10.61 -16.79 6.07
CA ARG A 11 9.94 -17.84 6.84
C ARG A 11 8.41 -17.64 6.92
N GLU A 12 7.93 -16.44 6.68
CA GLU A 12 6.49 -16.13 6.62
C GLU A 12 5.80 -16.72 5.38
N ILE A 13 6.55 -16.95 4.29
CA ILE A 13 6.02 -17.42 3.00
C ILE A 13 5.21 -18.72 3.14
N PRO A 14 5.78 -19.84 3.66
CA PRO A 14 5.02 -21.08 3.82
C PRO A 14 3.85 -20.95 4.81
N VAL A 15 3.98 -20.12 5.84
CA VAL A 15 2.92 -19.87 6.81
C VAL A 15 1.75 -19.16 6.15
N PHE A 16 2.00 -18.09 5.40
CA PHE A 16 0.96 -17.31 4.73
C PHE A 16 0.28 -18.12 3.62
N LYS A 17 1.03 -18.97 2.90
CA LYS A 17 0.43 -19.89 1.93
C LYS A 17 -0.60 -20.81 2.55
N LYS A 18 -0.29 -21.40 3.72
CA LYS A 18 -1.22 -22.26 4.45
C LYS A 18 -2.49 -21.51 4.91
N LEU A 19 -2.40 -20.19 5.10
CA LEU A 19 -3.53 -19.33 5.45
C LEU A 19 -4.34 -18.86 4.23
N GLY A 20 -4.00 -19.32 3.03
CA GLY A 20 -4.70 -18.97 1.81
C GLY A 20 -4.35 -17.59 1.26
N VAL A 21 -3.17 -17.06 1.58
CA VAL A 21 -2.59 -15.90 0.87
C VAL A 21 -2.26 -16.31 -0.54
N ASP A 22 -2.59 -15.46 -1.49
CA ASP A 22 -2.37 -15.69 -2.93
C ASP A 22 -1.10 -14.98 -3.42
N GLU A 23 -0.79 -13.85 -2.82
CA GLU A 23 0.27 -12.94 -3.24
C GLU A 23 1.01 -12.36 -2.03
N VAL A 24 2.32 -12.11 -2.18
CA VAL A 24 3.13 -11.44 -1.15
C VAL A 24 3.88 -10.25 -1.73
N TYR A 25 4.22 -9.28 -0.91
CA TYR A 25 5.15 -8.22 -1.30
C TYR A 25 6.19 -7.96 -0.21
N PHE A 26 7.34 -7.50 -0.63
CA PHE A 26 8.44 -7.17 0.26
C PHE A 26 9.12 -5.86 -0.16
N ALA A 27 9.97 -5.34 0.71
CA ALA A 27 10.90 -4.25 0.42
C ALA A 27 12.32 -4.70 0.76
N VAL A 28 13.31 -4.06 0.17
CA VAL A 28 14.73 -4.27 0.46
C VAL A 28 15.37 -2.96 0.95
N ASP A 29 16.45 -3.05 1.71
CA ASP A 29 17.05 -1.90 2.38
C ASP A 29 17.66 -0.87 1.43
N ASP A 30 18.11 -1.31 0.27
CA ASP A 30 18.83 -0.50 -0.71
C ASP A 30 17.99 -0.08 -1.92
N ILE A 31 16.67 -0.28 -1.87
CA ILE A 31 15.69 0.28 -2.81
C ILE A 31 14.67 1.10 -2.00
N PRO A 32 14.52 2.40 -2.27
CA PRO A 32 13.60 3.25 -1.53
C PRO A 32 12.17 2.75 -1.58
N SER A 33 11.58 2.49 -0.41
CA SER A 33 10.17 2.14 -0.28
C SER A 33 9.49 3.03 0.75
N TYR A 34 8.17 3.22 0.63
CA TYR A 34 7.40 3.99 1.60
C TYR A 34 7.57 3.39 3.00
N ALA A 35 7.86 4.27 3.98
CA ALA A 35 8.13 3.96 5.38
C ALA A 35 9.39 3.10 5.63
N ASN A 36 10.00 2.53 4.66
CA ASN A 36 11.22 1.68 4.66
C ASN A 36 11.44 0.83 5.92
N THR A 37 10.36 0.42 6.55
CA THR A 37 10.34 -0.44 7.73
C THR A 37 10.05 -1.87 7.29
N GLY A 38 10.66 -2.85 7.95
CA GLY A 38 10.46 -4.25 7.63
C GLY A 38 10.94 -4.63 6.23
N ALA A 39 12.07 -4.12 5.82
CA ALA A 39 12.77 -4.59 4.62
C ALA A 39 13.43 -5.94 4.89
N ILE A 40 13.61 -6.74 3.84
CA ILE A 40 14.25 -8.05 3.93
C ILE A 40 15.58 -7.98 3.17
N GLY A 41 16.65 -7.63 3.86
CA GLY A 41 17.99 -7.60 3.28
C GLY A 41 18.12 -6.65 2.08
N MET A 42 19.12 -6.91 1.24
CA MET A 42 19.47 -6.07 0.09
C MET A 42 18.86 -6.62 -1.22
N ALA A 43 18.81 -5.80 -2.26
CA ALA A 43 18.33 -6.19 -3.59
C ALA A 43 19.02 -7.45 -4.14
N ALA A 44 20.30 -7.63 -3.83
CA ALA A 44 21.04 -8.82 -4.23
C ALA A 44 20.46 -10.14 -3.66
N GLN A 45 19.73 -10.08 -2.54
CA GLN A 45 19.09 -11.24 -1.89
C GLN A 45 17.66 -11.47 -2.37
N ALA A 46 17.11 -10.58 -3.18
CA ALA A 46 15.72 -10.66 -3.64
C ALA A 46 15.42 -11.96 -4.41
N CYS A 47 16.39 -12.50 -5.13
CA CYS A 47 16.23 -13.76 -5.88
C CYS A 47 15.87 -14.96 -4.98
N GLU A 48 16.36 -15.01 -3.75
CA GLU A 48 15.99 -16.05 -2.78
C GLU A 48 14.53 -15.95 -2.35
N ILE A 49 14.08 -14.71 -2.11
CA ILE A 49 12.68 -14.43 -1.72
C ILE A 49 11.74 -14.79 -2.88
N ILE A 50 12.09 -14.37 -4.09
CA ILE A 50 11.32 -14.67 -5.31
C ILE A 50 11.20 -16.18 -5.51
N ARG A 51 12.32 -16.90 -5.44
CA ARG A 51 12.34 -18.36 -5.58
C ARG A 51 11.50 -19.03 -4.49
N ALA A 52 11.63 -18.60 -3.23
CA ALA A 52 10.85 -19.15 -2.14
C ALA A 52 9.34 -18.92 -2.34
N ALA A 53 8.92 -17.73 -2.76
CA ALA A 53 7.52 -17.45 -3.06
C ALA A 53 6.98 -18.32 -4.19
N HIS A 54 7.71 -18.45 -5.29
CA HIS A 54 7.32 -19.26 -6.45
C HIS A 54 7.28 -20.77 -6.11
N THR A 55 8.20 -21.28 -5.30
CA THR A 55 8.16 -22.67 -4.80
C THR A 55 6.84 -22.95 -4.07
N HIS A 56 6.32 -21.95 -3.36
CA HIS A 56 5.02 -22.04 -2.69
C HIS A 56 3.83 -21.58 -3.55
N LYS A 57 4.03 -21.38 -4.86
CA LYS A 57 2.99 -20.91 -5.80
C LYS A 57 2.33 -19.62 -5.33
N LEU A 58 3.12 -18.67 -4.85
CA LEU A 58 2.71 -17.30 -4.53
C LEU A 58 3.27 -16.35 -5.58
N LYS A 59 2.48 -15.37 -6.01
CA LYS A 59 3.02 -14.21 -6.71
C LYS A 59 3.76 -13.32 -5.70
N VAL A 60 4.82 -12.67 -6.17
CA VAL A 60 5.66 -11.84 -5.31
C VAL A 60 5.99 -10.50 -5.94
N PHE A 61 5.85 -9.41 -5.17
CA PHE A 61 6.02 -8.04 -5.65
C PHE A 61 7.08 -7.30 -4.85
N LEU A 62 7.85 -6.45 -5.54
CA LEU A 62 8.82 -5.55 -4.93
C LEU A 62 8.18 -4.19 -4.65
N ALA A 63 8.31 -3.67 -3.43
CA ALA A 63 7.95 -2.30 -3.13
C ALA A 63 9.15 -1.37 -3.40
N ALA A 64 9.07 -0.63 -4.51
CA ALA A 64 10.00 0.44 -4.90
C ALA A 64 9.25 1.79 -4.89
N ASN A 65 8.45 2.02 -3.84
CA ASN A 65 7.49 3.10 -3.76
C ASN A 65 7.89 4.21 -2.78
N GLY A 66 9.18 4.45 -2.64
CA GLY A 66 9.71 5.63 -1.98
C GLY A 66 9.24 6.88 -2.70
N ARG A 67 8.55 7.77 -1.99
CA ARG A 67 7.94 8.94 -2.60
C ARG A 67 8.95 10.03 -2.90
N GLU A 68 9.88 10.22 -2.00
CA GLU A 68 10.86 11.29 -2.06
C GLU A 68 12.21 10.83 -2.62
N VAL A 69 12.16 9.93 -3.60
CA VAL A 69 13.34 9.64 -4.39
C VAL A 69 13.65 10.90 -5.19
N ARG A 70 14.48 11.75 -4.65
CA ARG A 70 15.18 12.74 -5.45
C ARG A 70 16.15 11.96 -6.34
N LEU A 71 15.79 11.86 -7.61
CA LEU A 71 16.60 11.13 -8.59
C LEU A 71 18.01 11.72 -8.74
N GLY A 72 18.30 12.87 -8.09
CA GLY A 72 19.62 13.46 -8.02
C GLY A 72 20.43 13.11 -6.76
N ASP A 73 19.78 12.64 -5.68
CA ASP A 73 20.45 12.28 -4.42
C ASP A 73 20.89 10.80 -4.40
N PHE A 74 20.42 10.03 -5.36
CA PHE A 74 20.86 8.68 -5.64
C PHE A 74 21.71 8.68 -6.91
N ASP A 75 22.67 7.77 -6.95
CA ASP A 75 23.10 7.27 -8.23
C ASP A 75 21.89 6.60 -8.89
N ARG A 76 21.18 7.40 -9.70
CA ARG A 76 19.97 7.03 -10.43
C ARG A 76 20.19 5.72 -11.20
N GLU A 77 21.36 5.56 -11.77
CA GLU A 77 21.73 4.39 -12.56
C GLU A 77 21.86 3.14 -11.67
N VAL A 78 22.40 3.32 -10.46
CA VAL A 78 22.50 2.23 -9.48
C VAL A 78 21.11 1.77 -9.05
N LEU A 79 20.18 2.70 -8.76
CA LEU A 79 18.81 2.36 -8.38
C LEU A 79 18.09 1.62 -9.50
N ILE A 80 18.16 2.13 -10.72
CA ILE A 80 17.55 1.51 -11.90
C ILE A 80 18.13 0.11 -12.11
N ARG A 81 19.42 -0.04 -12.05
CA ARG A 81 20.13 -1.31 -12.21
C ARG A 81 19.71 -2.35 -11.16
N LYS A 82 19.56 -1.94 -9.89
CA LYS A 82 19.06 -2.81 -8.82
C LYS A 82 17.63 -3.28 -9.08
N ILE A 83 16.71 -2.38 -9.45
CA ILE A 83 15.33 -2.74 -9.74
C ILE A 83 15.26 -3.66 -10.97
N LYS A 84 16.05 -3.38 -12.00
CA LYS A 84 16.15 -4.26 -13.17
C LYS A 84 16.69 -5.64 -12.83
N ALA A 85 17.68 -5.73 -11.96
CA ALA A 85 18.21 -7.02 -11.51
C ALA A 85 17.14 -7.84 -10.76
N VAL A 86 16.34 -7.21 -9.90
CA VAL A 86 15.21 -7.87 -9.24
C VAL A 86 14.13 -8.26 -10.25
N ALA A 87 13.86 -7.42 -11.26
CA ALA A 87 12.91 -7.74 -12.33
C ALA A 87 13.38 -8.96 -13.14
N ALA A 88 14.66 -9.00 -13.51
CA ALA A 88 15.26 -10.12 -14.24
C ALA A 88 15.29 -11.42 -13.42
N ALA A 89 15.26 -11.35 -12.08
CA ALA A 89 15.13 -12.52 -11.22
C ALA A 89 13.71 -13.13 -11.21
N GLY A 90 12.76 -12.55 -11.96
CA GLY A 90 11.43 -13.10 -12.16
C GLY A 90 10.38 -12.59 -11.17
N ILE A 91 10.55 -11.38 -10.64
CA ILE A 91 9.50 -10.75 -9.81
C ILE A 91 8.20 -10.59 -10.59
N ASP A 92 7.05 -10.83 -9.97
CA ASP A 92 5.74 -10.75 -10.63
C ASP A 92 5.21 -9.31 -10.80
N GLY A 93 5.89 -8.32 -10.23
CA GLY A 93 5.61 -6.90 -10.44
C GLY A 93 6.34 -6.00 -9.47
N VAL A 94 6.41 -4.71 -9.83
CA VAL A 94 7.08 -3.67 -9.05
C VAL A 94 6.07 -2.58 -8.67
N ILE A 95 5.93 -2.33 -7.38
CA ILE A 95 5.04 -1.29 -6.84
C ILE A 95 5.79 0.03 -6.81
N VAL A 96 5.37 0.98 -7.62
CA VAL A 96 6.05 2.28 -7.86
C VAL A 96 5.15 3.45 -7.46
N SER A 97 5.74 4.53 -6.98
CA SER A 97 5.02 5.79 -6.69
C SER A 97 5.60 7.01 -7.40
N ASN A 98 6.87 6.99 -7.73
CA ASN A 98 7.55 8.15 -8.32
C ASN A 98 7.28 8.23 -9.83
N PRO A 99 6.67 9.33 -10.34
CA PRO A 99 6.39 9.48 -11.76
C PRO A 99 7.63 9.41 -12.66
N GLY A 100 8.79 9.86 -12.16
CA GLY A 100 10.06 9.74 -12.87
C GLY A 100 10.49 8.30 -13.08
N LEU A 101 10.28 7.42 -12.08
CA LEU A 101 10.55 5.98 -12.21
C LEU A 101 9.58 5.31 -13.20
N PHE A 102 8.29 5.69 -13.18
CA PHE A 102 7.34 5.19 -14.18
C PHE A 102 7.81 5.51 -15.61
N ARG A 103 8.20 6.77 -15.85
CA ARG A 103 8.71 7.19 -17.17
C ARG A 103 9.94 6.40 -17.60
N ILE A 104 10.89 6.16 -16.67
CA ILE A 104 12.10 5.40 -16.95
C ILE A 104 11.76 3.95 -17.29
N PHE A 105 10.98 3.29 -16.44
CA PHE A 105 10.66 1.87 -16.61
C PHE A 105 9.76 1.59 -17.82
N ALA A 106 8.85 2.50 -18.15
CA ALA A 106 8.08 2.40 -19.40
C ALA A 106 8.98 2.53 -20.63
N GLY A 107 9.91 3.51 -20.64
CA GLY A 107 10.85 3.71 -21.74
C GLY A 107 11.86 2.57 -21.91
N GLU A 108 12.31 2.00 -20.79
CA GLU A 108 13.31 0.94 -20.79
C GLU A 108 12.70 -0.49 -20.83
N LYS A 109 11.39 -0.60 -20.93
CA LYS A 109 10.64 -1.87 -20.97
C LYS A 109 11.07 -2.82 -19.85
N LEU A 110 10.83 -2.40 -18.59
CA LEU A 110 11.14 -3.24 -17.43
C LEU A 110 10.50 -4.63 -17.60
N ALA A 111 11.27 -5.68 -17.36
CA ALA A 111 10.82 -7.07 -17.47
C ALA A 111 9.88 -7.50 -16.32
N ALA A 112 9.06 -6.58 -15.80
CA ALA A 112 8.07 -6.85 -14.76
C ALA A 112 6.93 -5.85 -14.86
N PRO A 113 5.67 -6.25 -14.58
CA PRO A 113 4.51 -5.37 -14.52
C PRO A 113 4.69 -4.24 -13.52
N LEU A 114 4.18 -3.04 -13.84
CA LEU A 114 4.20 -1.88 -12.96
C LEU A 114 2.87 -1.75 -12.23
N HIS A 115 2.93 -1.61 -10.91
CA HIS A 115 1.77 -1.35 -10.06
C HIS A 115 1.82 0.08 -9.52
N LEU A 116 0.73 0.83 -9.67
CA LEU A 116 0.61 2.17 -9.11
C LEU A 116 0.35 2.09 -7.60
N SER A 117 1.32 2.56 -6.82
CA SER A 117 1.20 2.61 -5.36
C SER A 117 0.17 3.63 -4.91
N SER A 118 -0.55 3.34 -3.82
CA SER A 118 -1.42 4.30 -3.13
C SER A 118 -0.69 5.54 -2.60
N VAL A 119 0.63 5.50 -2.53
CA VAL A 119 1.48 6.65 -2.15
C VAL A 119 1.52 7.69 -3.28
N GLN A 120 1.36 7.27 -4.54
CA GLN A 120 1.00 8.14 -5.67
C GLN A 120 -0.51 8.04 -5.85
N PRO A 121 -1.29 8.99 -5.30
CA PRO A 121 -2.72 8.78 -5.17
C PRO A 121 -3.45 8.83 -6.50
N CYS A 122 -4.29 7.83 -6.73
CA CYS A 122 -5.24 7.77 -7.82
C CYS A 122 -6.65 8.02 -7.27
N PHE A 123 -7.14 9.26 -7.36
CA PHE A 123 -8.45 9.64 -6.81
C PHE A 123 -9.59 9.68 -7.84
N ASN A 124 -9.29 9.51 -9.12
CA ASN A 124 -10.29 9.54 -10.17
C ASN A 124 -9.84 8.74 -11.40
N SER A 125 -10.78 8.48 -12.31
CA SER A 125 -10.53 7.72 -13.53
C SER A 125 -9.58 8.42 -14.51
N GLY A 126 -9.49 9.75 -14.49
CA GLY A 126 -8.52 10.50 -15.31
C GLY A 126 -7.08 10.21 -14.90
N THR A 127 -6.82 10.17 -13.57
CA THR A 127 -5.50 9.75 -13.06
C THR A 127 -5.21 8.29 -13.40
N ALA A 128 -6.19 7.40 -13.26
CA ALA A 128 -6.04 5.99 -13.64
C ALA A 128 -5.67 5.86 -15.12
N LYS A 129 -6.43 6.52 -16.00
CA LYS A 129 -6.19 6.56 -17.44
C LYS A 129 -4.79 7.06 -17.76
N PHE A 130 -4.35 8.16 -17.14
CA PHE A 130 -3.03 8.72 -17.34
C PHE A 130 -1.91 7.69 -17.07
N PHE A 131 -1.95 7.01 -15.95
CA PHE A 131 -0.90 6.04 -15.59
C PHE A 131 -0.96 4.77 -16.45
N VAL A 132 -2.14 4.31 -16.80
CA VAL A 132 -2.31 3.12 -17.64
C VAL A 132 -1.83 3.38 -19.06
N GLU A 133 -2.29 4.47 -19.69
CA GLU A 133 -2.00 4.75 -21.09
C GLU A 133 -0.56 5.21 -21.33
N ASN A 134 0.03 5.96 -20.40
CA ASN A 134 1.38 6.46 -20.58
C ASN A 134 2.48 5.54 -20.05
N PHE A 135 2.18 4.66 -19.08
CA PHE A 135 3.21 3.87 -18.42
C PHE A 135 2.89 2.36 -18.36
N GLY A 136 1.79 1.91 -18.94
CA GLY A 136 1.42 0.49 -18.95
C GLY A 136 1.18 -0.10 -17.56
N VAL A 137 0.63 0.69 -16.63
CA VAL A 137 0.31 0.20 -15.27
C VAL A 137 -0.70 -0.93 -15.36
N SER A 138 -0.40 -2.06 -14.73
CA SER A 138 -1.21 -3.27 -14.72
C SER A 138 -2.08 -3.46 -13.46
N ARG A 139 -1.75 -2.72 -12.39
CA ARG A 139 -2.54 -2.72 -11.13
C ARG A 139 -2.52 -1.34 -10.50
N ILE A 140 -3.68 -0.91 -9.98
CA ILE A 140 -3.85 0.34 -9.22
C ILE A 140 -4.18 -0.01 -7.77
N ILE A 141 -3.30 0.41 -6.85
CA ILE A 141 -3.53 0.31 -5.41
C ILE A 141 -4.27 1.57 -4.98
N LEU A 142 -5.55 1.43 -4.64
CA LEU A 142 -6.41 2.55 -4.32
C LEU A 142 -5.98 3.24 -3.01
N PRO A 143 -6.08 4.58 -2.95
CA PRO A 143 -5.85 5.31 -1.72
C PRO A 143 -6.84 4.91 -0.62
N ASN A 144 -6.35 4.76 0.62
CA ASN A 144 -7.19 4.43 1.78
C ASN A 144 -8.28 5.46 2.07
N GLN A 145 -8.18 6.65 1.48
CA GLN A 145 -9.09 7.76 1.68
C GLN A 145 -10.34 7.69 0.80
N LEU A 146 -10.36 6.83 -0.21
CA LEU A 146 -11.53 6.65 -1.07
C LEU A 146 -12.55 5.73 -0.41
N ALA A 147 -13.82 6.10 -0.47
CA ALA A 147 -14.92 5.17 -0.25
C ALA A 147 -15.24 4.40 -1.56
N ALA A 148 -15.92 3.26 -1.45
CA ALA A 148 -16.25 2.42 -2.62
C ALA A 148 -17.03 3.18 -3.71
N GLY A 149 -17.98 4.03 -3.30
CA GLY A 149 -18.75 4.87 -4.23
C GLY A 149 -17.88 5.91 -4.95
N GLU A 150 -16.90 6.51 -4.25
CA GLU A 150 -15.97 7.46 -4.85
C GLU A 150 -14.99 6.77 -5.83
N ALA A 151 -14.65 5.51 -5.56
CA ALA A 151 -13.77 4.71 -6.42
C ALA A 151 -14.46 4.17 -7.67
N GLY A 152 -15.78 4.28 -7.78
CA GLY A 152 -16.58 3.65 -8.86
C GLY A 152 -16.09 3.97 -10.27
N GLY A 153 -15.69 5.21 -10.54
CA GLY A 153 -15.12 5.62 -11.83
C GLY A 153 -13.78 4.95 -12.13
N ILE A 154 -12.92 4.77 -11.11
CA ILE A 154 -11.63 4.08 -11.25
C ILE A 154 -11.86 2.59 -11.52
N LEU A 155 -12.72 1.94 -10.73
CA LEU A 155 -13.05 0.52 -10.85
C LEU A 155 -13.63 0.20 -12.23
N LYS A 156 -14.55 1.04 -12.72
CA LYS A 156 -15.15 0.90 -14.05
C LYS A 156 -14.08 1.00 -15.15
N TYR A 157 -13.25 2.05 -15.12
CA TYR A 157 -12.17 2.23 -16.08
C TYR A 157 -11.16 1.07 -16.03
N SER A 158 -10.68 0.72 -14.85
CA SER A 158 -9.70 -0.35 -14.68
C SER A 158 -10.19 -1.67 -15.26
N ARG A 159 -11.45 -2.02 -15.00
CA ARG A 159 -12.08 -3.22 -15.57
C ARG A 159 -12.11 -3.18 -17.10
N SER A 160 -12.50 -2.05 -17.70
CA SER A 160 -12.53 -1.92 -19.17
C SER A 160 -11.15 -1.95 -19.81
N ALA A 161 -10.12 -1.54 -19.08
CA ALA A 161 -8.74 -1.53 -19.53
C ALA A 161 -7.96 -2.82 -19.19
N GLY A 162 -8.58 -3.80 -18.53
CA GLY A 162 -7.91 -5.03 -18.08
C GLY A 162 -6.88 -4.78 -16.98
N VAL A 163 -7.03 -3.71 -16.20
CA VAL A 163 -6.14 -3.30 -15.12
C VAL A 163 -6.70 -3.74 -13.78
N GLU A 164 -5.90 -4.40 -12.97
CA GLU A 164 -6.31 -4.87 -11.64
C GLU A 164 -6.43 -3.72 -10.64
N THR A 165 -7.30 -3.91 -9.66
CA THR A 165 -7.50 -2.97 -8.56
C THR A 165 -7.25 -3.63 -7.20
N GLU A 166 -6.64 -2.89 -6.28
CA GLU A 166 -6.25 -3.38 -4.96
C GLU A 166 -6.67 -2.38 -3.89
N ILE A 167 -7.24 -2.87 -2.78
CA ILE A 167 -7.60 -2.09 -1.59
C ILE A 167 -6.86 -2.61 -0.37
N PHE A 168 -6.63 -1.73 0.60
CA PHE A 168 -6.19 -2.15 1.93
C PHE A 168 -7.38 -2.62 2.76
N PHE A 169 -7.29 -3.78 3.37
CA PHE A 169 -8.30 -4.24 4.32
C PHE A 169 -8.13 -3.58 5.69
N TYR A 170 -6.89 -3.41 6.12
CA TYR A 170 -6.61 -3.00 7.49
C TYR A 170 -6.49 -1.49 7.63
N LYS A 171 -6.95 -1.02 8.81
CA LYS A 171 -6.82 0.35 9.27
C LYS A 171 -5.44 0.90 9.01
N PHE A 172 -5.33 1.81 8.07
CA PHE A 172 -4.18 2.68 8.09
C PHE A 172 -4.54 3.94 8.88
N PHE A 173 -4.15 4.00 10.14
CA PHE A 173 -4.12 5.15 11.07
C PHE A 173 -5.29 6.15 11.06
N GLY A 174 -6.37 5.91 10.37
CA GLY A 174 -7.49 6.85 10.28
C GLY A 174 -7.11 8.25 9.75
N CYS A 175 -5.92 8.40 9.18
CA CYS A 175 -5.44 9.67 8.70
C CYS A 175 -6.17 10.10 7.42
N PRO A 176 -6.79 11.31 7.38
CA PRO A 176 -7.46 11.81 6.19
C PRO A 176 -6.47 12.28 5.12
N TYR A 177 -5.18 12.37 5.43
CA TYR A 177 -4.17 12.84 4.51
C TYR A 177 -3.56 11.69 3.72
N ILE A 178 -3.14 11.99 2.52
CA ILE A 178 -2.41 11.06 1.67
C ILE A 178 -1.10 10.70 2.37
N ASN A 179 -0.80 9.41 2.39
CA ASN A 179 0.42 8.90 2.99
C ASN A 179 1.66 9.63 2.47
N GLY A 180 2.42 10.25 3.38
CA GLY A 180 3.66 10.96 3.06
C GLY A 180 3.50 12.35 2.43
N ILE A 181 2.28 12.89 2.21
CA ILE A 181 2.08 14.23 1.62
C ILE A 181 1.83 15.30 2.69
N CYS A 182 1.48 14.89 3.88
CA CYS A 182 1.21 15.82 4.97
C CYS A 182 2.53 16.32 5.58
N TYR A 183 2.58 17.60 5.98
CA TYR A 183 3.72 18.22 6.67
C TYR A 183 4.08 17.54 8.01
N LEU A 184 3.22 16.70 8.52
CA LEU A 184 3.46 15.93 9.74
C LEU A 184 4.25 14.64 9.49
N HIS A 185 4.46 14.25 8.24
CA HIS A 185 5.34 13.15 7.90
C HIS A 185 6.77 13.67 7.71
N ARG A 186 7.71 12.98 8.33
CA ARG A 186 9.13 13.13 7.97
C ARG A 186 9.44 12.26 6.77
N PRO A 187 9.96 12.84 5.69
CA PRO A 187 10.52 12.02 4.64
C PRO A 187 11.71 11.24 5.18
N ARG A 188 11.82 9.99 4.82
CA ARG A 188 13.03 9.22 5.00
C ARG A 188 13.85 9.35 3.74
N TYR A 189 14.96 10.03 3.84
CA TYR A 189 15.93 10.11 2.75
C TYR A 189 16.86 8.90 2.83
N HIS A 190 16.97 8.17 1.72
CA HIS A 190 18.04 7.24 1.50
C HIS A 190 19.16 7.99 0.76
N THR A 191 20.27 8.16 1.39
CA THR A 191 21.51 8.59 0.73
C THR A 191 22.37 7.38 0.43
N ALA A 192 23.40 7.55 -0.39
CA ALA A 192 24.40 6.50 -0.63
C ALA A 192 25.08 5.99 0.67
N ALA A 193 25.00 6.77 1.75
CA ALA A 193 25.53 6.41 3.08
C ALA A 193 24.51 5.62 3.95
N GLY A 194 23.33 5.27 3.43
CA GLY A 194 22.28 4.58 4.17
C GLY A 194 21.14 5.47 4.67
N PRO A 195 20.20 4.94 5.44
CA PRO A 195 19.04 5.68 5.93
C PRO A 195 19.48 6.73 6.95
N GLN A 196 19.23 8.02 6.66
CA GLN A 196 19.66 9.12 7.53
C GLN A 196 18.68 9.47 8.66
N GLU A 197 17.43 8.98 8.61
CA GLU A 197 16.43 9.20 9.67
C GLU A 197 15.53 7.99 9.89
N GLU A 198 15.12 7.78 11.13
CA GLU A 198 14.12 6.77 11.50
C GLU A 198 12.78 7.03 10.83
N GLY A 199 12.42 6.18 9.91
CA GLY A 199 11.13 5.91 9.28
C GLY A 199 10.21 7.11 9.01
N ALA A 200 9.43 7.03 7.96
CA ALA A 200 8.34 7.97 7.65
C ALA A 200 7.21 7.87 8.69
N LEU A 201 7.51 8.13 9.95
CA LEU A 201 6.53 8.13 11.01
C LEU A 201 5.81 9.47 11.05
N CYS A 202 4.49 9.41 11.25
CA CYS A 202 3.72 10.59 11.56
C CYS A 202 4.25 11.23 12.85
N ARG A 203 4.56 12.53 12.83
CA ARG A 203 5.04 13.26 14.00
C ARG A 203 4.01 13.35 15.14
N MET A 204 2.76 12.98 14.87
CA MET A 204 1.71 12.92 15.88
C MET A 204 1.85 11.74 16.86
N GLY A 205 2.73 10.77 16.58
CA GLY A 205 2.91 9.60 17.43
C GLY A 205 1.65 8.76 17.61
N ALA A 206 1.78 7.62 18.29
CA ALA A 206 0.68 6.68 18.53
C ALA A 206 -0.45 7.25 19.44
N GLY A 207 -0.19 8.32 20.19
CA GLY A 207 -1.16 8.95 21.12
C GLY A 207 -1.85 10.19 20.57
N GLY A 208 -1.64 10.55 19.30
CA GLY A 208 -2.23 11.77 18.73
C GLY A 208 -1.68 13.08 19.32
N SER A 209 -0.62 13.01 20.12
CA SER A 209 -0.01 14.15 20.80
C SER A 209 1.01 14.86 19.92
N LEU A 210 0.86 16.17 19.78
CA LEU A 210 1.82 17.06 19.12
C LEU A 210 3.11 17.32 19.92
N ALA A 211 3.31 16.66 21.04
CA ALA A 211 4.35 16.98 22.03
C ALA A 211 5.79 17.03 21.49
N LYS A 212 6.03 16.68 20.23
CA LYS A 212 7.37 16.73 19.62
C LYS A 212 7.39 17.29 18.18
N VAL A 213 6.35 17.98 17.74
CA VAL A 213 6.44 18.73 16.49
C VAL A 213 7.15 20.04 16.80
N SER A 214 8.47 20.01 16.84
CA SER A 214 9.24 21.25 16.75
C SER A 214 8.87 21.90 15.41
N PRO A 215 8.38 23.13 15.38
CA PRO A 215 8.23 23.88 14.14
C PRO A 215 9.64 24.23 13.64
N ALA A 216 10.39 23.18 13.32
CA ALA A 216 11.79 23.30 13.01
C ALA A 216 11.99 24.06 11.72
N ARG A 217 12.72 25.11 11.87
CA ARG A 217 13.73 25.71 10.99
C ARG A 217 13.39 26.03 9.52
N VAL A 218 12.41 25.41 8.86
CA VAL A 218 12.26 25.55 7.41
C VAL A 218 11.06 26.44 7.02
N PHE A 219 9.97 26.48 7.79
CA PHE A 219 8.77 27.23 7.39
C PHE A 219 8.07 27.92 8.57
N ARG A 220 8.59 29.07 9.02
CA ARG A 220 7.90 29.88 10.04
C ARG A 220 6.49 30.33 9.64
N ARG A 221 6.18 30.42 8.34
CA ARG A 221 4.84 30.79 7.84
C ARG A 221 3.82 29.67 8.00
N ASP A 222 4.26 28.41 8.04
CA ASP A 222 3.38 27.24 8.06
C ASP A 222 3.12 26.71 9.48
N ALA A 223 3.78 27.25 10.50
CA ALA A 223 3.65 26.75 11.88
C ALA A 223 2.20 26.79 12.39
N ALA A 224 1.45 27.83 12.05
CA ALA A 224 0.04 27.97 12.42
C ALA A 224 -0.85 26.98 11.66
N GLU A 225 -0.55 26.68 10.41
CA GLU A 225 -1.26 25.69 9.61
C GLU A 225 -0.96 24.26 10.06
N ILE A 226 0.30 23.97 10.35
CA ILE A 226 0.73 22.70 10.94
C ILE A 226 0.02 22.47 12.28
N ALA A 227 -0.04 23.49 13.15
CA ALA A 227 -0.74 23.40 14.43
C ALA A 227 -2.25 23.17 14.25
N ARG A 228 -2.91 23.92 13.34
CA ARG A 228 -4.34 23.71 13.01
C ARG A 228 -4.62 22.33 12.46
N THR A 229 -3.78 21.87 11.53
CA THR A 229 -3.89 20.55 10.92
C THR A 229 -3.73 19.45 11.96
N ALA A 230 -2.76 19.58 12.82
CA ALA A 230 -2.50 18.64 13.89
C ALA A 230 -3.64 18.61 14.93
N ALA A 231 -4.18 19.76 15.30
CA ALA A 231 -5.35 19.86 16.19
C ALA A 231 -6.59 19.17 15.58
N ARG A 232 -6.85 19.36 14.29
CA ARG A 232 -7.94 18.68 13.57
C ARG A 232 -7.74 17.17 13.53
N LEU A 233 -6.51 16.70 13.32
CA LEU A 233 -6.18 15.28 13.33
C LEU A 233 -6.35 14.68 14.72
N SER A 234 -5.85 15.35 15.77
CA SER A 234 -6.01 14.91 17.16
C SER A 234 -7.48 14.73 17.52
N LEU A 235 -8.32 15.70 17.17
CA LEU A 235 -9.76 15.63 17.39
C LEU A 235 -10.42 14.45 16.65
N ARG A 236 -9.97 14.11 15.47
CA ARG A 236 -10.51 12.98 14.71
C ARG A 236 -10.03 11.64 15.24
N VAL A 237 -8.76 11.54 15.62
CA VAL A 237 -8.18 10.33 16.21
C VAL A 237 -8.77 10.04 17.58
N SER A 238 -8.95 11.07 18.43
CA SER A 238 -9.51 10.94 19.77
C SER A 238 -11.00 10.58 19.80
N ARG A 239 -11.75 10.91 18.76
CA ARG A 239 -13.18 10.58 18.62
C ARG A 239 -13.45 9.16 18.09
N GLY A 240 -12.44 8.29 18.07
CA GLY A 240 -12.59 6.84 17.85
C GLY A 240 -13.03 6.38 16.48
N GLY A 241 -13.19 7.28 15.52
CA GLY A 241 -13.65 6.90 14.21
C GLY A 241 -13.15 7.82 13.11
N SER A 242 -12.18 7.37 12.32
CA SER A 242 -12.10 7.90 10.97
C SER A 242 -13.20 7.25 10.14
N PRO A 243 -14.15 8.03 9.56
CA PRO A 243 -15.14 7.49 8.62
C PRO A 243 -14.50 6.88 7.36
N ARG A 244 -13.20 7.00 7.24
CA ARG A 244 -12.38 6.52 6.09
C ARG A 244 -11.64 5.22 6.36
N MET A 245 -11.88 4.60 7.50
CA MET A 245 -11.44 3.22 7.69
C MET A 245 -12.35 2.31 6.90
N LEU A 246 -11.79 1.31 6.28
CA LEU A 246 -12.56 0.28 5.63
C LEU A 246 -13.34 -0.47 6.71
N ASN A 247 -14.57 -0.02 6.98
CA ASN A 247 -15.51 -0.71 7.84
C ASN A 247 -16.16 -1.88 7.07
N ALA A 248 -16.94 -2.68 7.75
CA ALA A 248 -17.61 -3.83 7.14
C ALA A 248 -18.45 -3.43 5.91
N ALA A 249 -19.20 -2.34 5.99
CA ALA A 249 -20.01 -1.84 4.88
C ALA A 249 -19.14 -1.47 3.66
N GLY A 250 -18.11 -0.65 3.88
CA GLY A 250 -17.20 -0.24 2.81
C GLY A 250 -16.45 -1.42 2.18
N PHE A 251 -16.07 -2.41 2.98
CA PHE A 251 -15.46 -3.64 2.46
C PHE A 251 -16.44 -4.40 1.54
N PHE A 252 -17.68 -4.58 2.00
CA PHE A 252 -18.72 -5.23 1.20
C PHE A 252 -18.92 -4.50 -0.12
N ASP A 253 -19.06 -3.17 -0.07
CA ASP A 253 -19.30 -2.32 -1.24
C ASP A 253 -18.15 -2.41 -2.25
N TYR A 254 -16.88 -2.41 -1.80
CA TYR A 254 -15.73 -2.63 -2.68
C TYR A 254 -15.71 -4.02 -3.31
N CYS A 255 -16.03 -5.06 -2.52
CA CYS A 255 -16.08 -6.42 -3.04
C CYS A 255 -17.20 -6.58 -4.07
N LEU A 256 -18.37 -5.99 -3.82
CA LEU A 256 -19.51 -5.98 -4.75
C LEU A 256 -19.17 -5.21 -6.03
N ALA A 257 -18.44 -4.10 -5.91
CA ALA A 257 -17.93 -3.33 -7.05
C ALA A 257 -16.87 -4.08 -7.86
N GLY A 258 -16.38 -5.22 -7.38
CA GLY A 258 -15.50 -6.14 -8.10
C GLY A 258 -14.02 -5.76 -8.01
N VAL A 259 -13.54 -5.32 -6.84
CA VAL A 259 -12.10 -5.17 -6.57
C VAL A 259 -11.39 -6.52 -6.70
N ASP A 260 -10.18 -6.52 -7.27
CA ASP A 260 -9.44 -7.74 -7.60
C ASP A 260 -8.65 -8.29 -6.42
N CYS A 261 -8.09 -7.41 -5.59
CA CYS A 261 -7.17 -7.78 -4.53
C CYS A 261 -7.44 -7.02 -3.23
N VAL A 262 -7.32 -7.73 -2.12
CA VAL A 262 -7.35 -7.19 -0.75
C VAL A 262 -5.98 -7.33 -0.14
N LYS A 263 -5.43 -6.22 0.35
CA LYS A 263 -4.08 -6.14 0.87
C LYS A 263 -4.03 -5.97 2.39
N TYR A 264 -3.23 -6.81 3.03
CA TYR A 264 -2.71 -6.54 4.35
C TYR A 264 -1.32 -5.88 4.23
N GLY A 265 -1.19 -4.65 4.72
CA GLY A 265 -0.04 -3.80 4.38
C GLY A 265 0.87 -3.40 5.54
N THR A 266 0.63 -3.85 6.78
CA THR A 266 1.37 -3.39 7.97
C THR A 266 2.65 -4.18 8.15
N ARG A 267 3.75 -3.71 7.56
CA ARG A 267 5.07 -4.35 7.64
C ARG A 267 5.70 -4.32 9.03
N THR A 268 5.27 -3.40 9.90
CA THR A 268 5.78 -3.25 11.27
C THR A 268 5.19 -4.25 12.26
N ASP A 269 4.13 -4.96 11.89
CA ASP A 269 3.55 -5.98 12.74
C ASP A 269 4.46 -7.22 12.79
N ASP A 270 4.50 -7.88 13.94
CA ASP A 270 5.15 -9.16 14.06
C ASP A 270 4.40 -10.27 13.31
N THR A 271 5.03 -11.42 13.13
CA THR A 271 4.46 -12.54 12.38
C THR A 271 3.16 -13.05 13.01
N ALA A 272 3.05 -13.07 14.34
CA ALA A 272 1.85 -13.54 15.03
C ALA A 272 0.65 -12.61 14.76
N THR A 273 0.87 -11.30 14.85
CA THR A 273 -0.11 -10.28 14.53
C THR A 273 -0.52 -10.35 13.05
N LYS A 274 0.43 -10.52 12.12
CA LYS A 274 0.15 -10.71 10.69
C LYS A 274 -0.74 -11.94 10.47
N VAL A 275 -0.40 -13.07 11.09
CA VAL A 275 -1.18 -14.33 11.02
C VAL A 275 -2.62 -14.13 11.50
N ALA A 276 -2.81 -13.47 12.64
CA ALA A 276 -4.15 -13.19 13.17
C ALA A 276 -4.97 -12.31 12.21
N ASN A 277 -4.36 -11.26 11.68
CA ASN A 277 -5.02 -10.36 10.73
C ASN A 277 -5.33 -11.04 9.38
N ILE A 278 -4.41 -11.85 8.85
CA ILE A 278 -4.63 -12.62 7.62
C ILE A 278 -5.82 -13.58 7.80
N LYS A 279 -5.91 -14.29 8.92
CA LYS A 279 -7.07 -15.14 9.23
C LYS A 279 -8.37 -14.34 9.25
N LYS A 280 -8.37 -13.19 9.94
CA LYS A 280 -9.54 -12.30 9.99
C LYS A 280 -9.96 -11.85 8.59
N ILE A 281 -9.02 -11.41 7.75
CA ILE A 281 -9.31 -11.01 6.37
C ILE A 281 -9.90 -12.17 5.59
N ARG A 282 -9.31 -13.35 5.69
CA ARG A 282 -9.78 -14.55 4.98
C ARG A 282 -11.22 -14.89 5.36
N THR A 283 -11.51 -14.97 6.65
CA THR A 283 -12.87 -15.21 7.16
C THR A 283 -13.86 -14.16 6.63
N THR A 284 -13.45 -12.88 6.62
CA THR A 284 -14.30 -11.78 6.10
C THR A 284 -14.55 -11.92 4.59
N MET A 285 -13.54 -12.30 3.81
CA MET A 285 -13.69 -12.56 2.37
C MET A 285 -14.62 -13.77 2.10
N GLU A 286 -14.53 -14.80 2.91
CA GLU A 286 -15.39 -15.99 2.79
C GLU A 286 -16.84 -15.66 3.16
N LEU A 287 -17.06 -14.90 4.23
CA LEU A 287 -18.38 -14.42 4.60
C LEU A 287 -19.02 -13.59 3.48
N PHE A 288 -18.26 -12.67 2.86
CA PHE A 288 -18.73 -11.92 1.70
C PHE A 288 -19.18 -12.85 0.57
N ARG A 289 -18.33 -13.80 0.16
CA ARG A 289 -18.68 -14.72 -0.94
C ARG A 289 -19.95 -15.54 -0.64
N LYS A 290 -20.06 -16.03 0.59
CA LYS A 290 -21.23 -16.80 1.04
C LYS A 290 -22.52 -15.99 0.97
N LEU A 291 -22.49 -14.75 1.47
CA LEU A 291 -23.69 -13.91 1.51
C LEU A 291 -24.06 -13.33 0.15
N ALA A 292 -23.06 -12.82 -0.60
CA ALA A 292 -23.29 -12.28 -1.94
C ALA A 292 -23.75 -13.35 -2.95
N GLY A 293 -23.37 -14.62 -2.75
CA GLY A 293 -23.85 -15.72 -3.58
C GLY A 293 -25.23 -16.25 -3.20
N ARG A 294 -25.80 -15.81 -2.06
CA ARG A 294 -27.06 -16.37 -1.53
C ARG A 294 -28.22 -15.36 -1.50
N PHE A 295 -27.95 -14.09 -1.34
CA PHE A 295 -28.95 -13.05 -1.10
C PHE A 295 -28.82 -11.93 -2.14
N ALA A 296 -29.91 -11.18 -2.34
CA ALA A 296 -29.87 -9.94 -3.10
C ALA A 296 -28.88 -8.94 -2.45
N PRO A 297 -28.27 -8.01 -3.22
CA PRO A 297 -27.17 -7.16 -2.74
C PRO A 297 -27.44 -6.43 -1.43
N ASP A 298 -28.60 -5.81 -1.27
CA ASP A 298 -28.95 -5.04 -0.07
C ASP A 298 -29.09 -5.94 1.17
N GLU A 299 -29.74 -7.09 1.01
CA GLU A 299 -29.89 -8.07 2.07
C GLU A 299 -28.56 -8.71 2.45
N ALA A 300 -27.75 -9.06 1.46
CA ALA A 300 -26.40 -9.58 1.68
C ALA A 300 -25.53 -8.57 2.44
N ARG A 301 -25.61 -7.29 2.05
CA ARG A 301 -24.90 -6.20 2.71
C ARG A 301 -25.31 -6.02 4.17
N ARG A 302 -26.61 -6.00 4.45
CA ARG A 302 -27.13 -5.88 5.80
C ARG A 302 -26.62 -7.01 6.69
N ARG A 303 -26.79 -8.27 6.26
CA ARG A 303 -26.31 -9.46 6.99
C ARG A 303 -24.81 -9.49 7.17
N PHE A 304 -24.06 -9.03 6.16
CA PHE A 304 -22.60 -8.95 6.24
C PHE A 304 -22.17 -7.94 7.30
N VAL A 305 -22.78 -6.76 7.34
CA VAL A 305 -22.44 -5.70 8.31
C VAL A 305 -22.77 -6.16 9.73
N GLU A 306 -23.92 -6.81 9.94
CA GLU A 306 -24.31 -7.40 11.24
C GLU A 306 -23.29 -8.45 11.70
N ALA A 307 -22.85 -9.34 10.82
CA ALA A 307 -21.94 -10.43 11.17
C ALA A 307 -20.46 -10.01 11.30
N ALA A 308 -20.01 -9.00 10.54
CA ALA A 308 -18.62 -8.57 10.50
C ALA A 308 -18.33 -7.30 11.29
N GLY A 309 -19.35 -6.59 11.71
CA GLY A 309 -19.27 -5.31 12.43
C GLY A 309 -19.35 -5.44 13.96
N GLY A 310 -19.59 -6.66 14.49
CA GLY A 310 -19.63 -6.98 15.93
C GLY A 310 -18.27 -7.11 16.58
#